data_3e03fdd49973a46b94ecfe9ea7c982b1
#
_entry.id   3e03fdd49973a46b94ecfe9ea7c982b1
#
_cell.length_a   1.000
_cell.length_b   1.000
_cell.length_c   1.000
_cell.angle_alpha   90.00
_cell.angle_beta   90.00
_cell.angle_gamma   90.00
#
_symmetry.space_group_name_H-M   'P 1'
#
loop_
_entity.id
_entity.type
_entity.pdbx_description
1 polymer ?
#
loop_
_entity_poly.entity_id
_entity_poly.type
_entity_poly.pdbx_seq_one_letter_code
_entity_poly.pdbx_strand_id
1 'polypeptide(L)'
;MGLLGDELAFGRALTAPEYESVMALGHRKEYPADAPLLTEGDRTGHVVIMIRGWATVSRTTDRGATRLILGLRGPGELLGEMAALDNHPRSATVRALGTVEATVIGGDAFRRFLATHPRVSGLVIRQLTFRLRSADQERSALASLTVLQRLASRLTELSGAAAPGPYAPSVPGPGHSGAVVHLAQDELAATVGATREAVAKALRLLRTQNIVRTGTRMVQILDPELLALLAEGHRE
;
A
#
# COMPACT_ATOMS: atom_id res chain seq x y z
N MET A 1 9.39 3.17 6.52
CA MET A 1 8.05 3.41 7.10
C MET A 1 7.07 3.37 5.94
N GLY A 2 6.28 2.35 5.91
CA GLY A 2 6.02 1.48 4.82
C GLY A 2 4.77 1.73 4.01
N LEU A 3 4.69 1.01 2.90
CA LEU A 3 3.50 0.77 2.08
C LEU A 3 2.28 0.26 2.87
N LEU A 4 2.48 -0.18 4.10
CA LEU A 4 1.49 -0.74 4.99
C LEU A 4 1.21 0.27 6.11
N GLY A 5 0.25 1.12 5.86
CA GLY A 5 -0.21 2.13 6.80
C GLY A 5 -0.99 1.54 7.98
N ASP A 6 -0.32 0.86 8.91
CA ASP A 6 -1.02 -0.01 9.84
C ASP A 6 -1.39 0.60 11.20
N GLU A 7 -0.54 1.39 11.84
CA GLU A 7 -0.86 1.97 13.14
C GLU A 7 -1.76 3.21 13.06
N LEU A 8 -1.88 3.82 11.88
CA LEU A 8 -2.61 5.05 11.61
C LEU A 8 -3.84 4.85 10.73
N ALA A 9 -4.26 3.60 10.47
CA ALA A 9 -5.44 3.33 9.66
C ALA A 9 -6.67 4.03 10.27
N PHE A 10 -7.36 4.82 9.46
CA PHE A 10 -8.49 5.65 9.86
C PHE A 10 -9.50 4.90 10.74
N GLY A 11 -9.96 3.72 10.30
CA GLY A 11 -10.96 2.93 11.01
C GLY A 11 -10.47 2.38 12.35
N ARG A 12 -9.16 2.13 12.51
CA ARG A 12 -8.58 1.66 13.78
C ARG A 12 -8.41 2.79 14.80
N ALA A 13 -8.30 4.02 14.32
CA ALA A 13 -8.17 5.21 15.18
C ALA A 13 -9.52 5.77 15.66
N LEU A 14 -10.64 5.26 15.14
CA LEU A 14 -11.99 5.61 15.59
C LEU A 14 -12.29 4.97 16.95
N THR A 15 -13.04 5.66 17.79
CA THR A 15 -13.71 5.04 18.94
C THR A 15 -14.85 4.15 18.47
N ALA A 16 -15.32 3.22 19.31
CA ALA A 16 -16.42 2.33 18.92
C ALA A 16 -17.69 3.10 18.49
N PRO A 17 -18.17 4.16 19.19
CA PRO A 17 -19.30 4.94 18.73
C PRO A 17 -19.07 5.66 17.40
N GLU A 18 -17.87 6.20 17.16
CA GLU A 18 -17.52 6.85 15.90
C GLU A 18 -17.49 5.86 14.75
N TYR A 19 -16.93 4.66 15.00
CA TYR A 19 -16.89 3.57 14.03
C TYR A 19 -18.31 3.14 13.63
N GLU A 20 -19.18 2.87 14.61
CA GLU A 20 -20.59 2.52 14.35
C GLU A 20 -21.30 3.63 13.56
N SER A 21 -21.12 4.87 13.97
CA SER A 21 -21.74 6.04 13.32
C SER A 21 -21.30 6.19 11.87
N VAL A 22 -20.01 6.11 11.58
CA VAL A 22 -19.51 6.26 10.21
C VAL A 22 -19.89 5.07 9.32
N MET A 23 -19.87 3.84 9.87
CA MET A 23 -20.24 2.64 9.11
C MET A 23 -21.75 2.61 8.78
N ALA A 24 -22.59 3.19 9.65
CA ALA A 24 -24.04 3.33 9.41
C ALA A 24 -24.39 4.30 8.27
N LEU A 25 -23.47 5.15 7.82
CA LEU A 25 -23.68 6.06 6.68
C LEU A 25 -23.63 5.36 5.31
N GLY A 26 -23.12 4.15 5.27
CA GLY A 26 -22.85 3.44 4.02
C GLY A 26 -23.48 2.05 3.97
N HIS A 27 -23.12 1.33 2.94
CA HIS A 27 -23.49 -0.06 2.76
C HIS A 27 -22.26 -0.94 2.54
N ARG A 28 -22.31 -2.17 3.00
CA ARG A 28 -21.25 -3.15 2.75
C ARG A 28 -21.26 -3.60 1.29
N LYS A 29 -20.07 -3.75 0.74
CA LYS A 29 -19.87 -4.24 -0.61
C LYS A 29 -18.66 -5.16 -0.63
N GLU A 30 -18.80 -6.27 -1.35
CA GLU A 30 -17.72 -7.19 -1.65
C GLU A 30 -17.20 -6.96 -3.07
N TYR A 31 -15.88 -7.00 -3.23
CA TYR A 31 -15.20 -6.87 -4.50
C TYR A 31 -14.39 -8.14 -4.73
N PRO A 32 -14.62 -8.84 -5.85
CA PRO A 32 -13.80 -10.00 -6.20
C PRO A 32 -12.36 -9.59 -6.53
N ALA A 33 -11.49 -10.56 -6.58
CA ALA A 33 -10.10 -10.35 -7.00
C ALA A 33 -10.05 -9.58 -8.33
N ASP A 34 -9.12 -8.63 -8.41
CA ASP A 34 -8.84 -7.75 -9.54
C ASP A 34 -9.96 -6.73 -9.88
N ALA A 35 -11.06 -6.70 -9.10
CA ALA A 35 -12.10 -5.68 -9.29
C ALA A 35 -11.62 -4.28 -8.89
N PRO A 36 -11.99 -3.22 -9.63
CA PRO A 36 -11.70 -1.85 -9.22
C PRO A 36 -12.66 -1.42 -8.09
N LEU A 37 -12.12 -0.90 -7.01
CA LEU A 37 -12.85 -0.20 -5.96
C LEU A 37 -13.06 1.27 -6.36
N LEU A 38 -12.03 1.87 -6.95
CA LEU A 38 -11.99 3.23 -7.47
C LEU A 38 -11.17 3.23 -8.75
N THR A 39 -11.54 4.07 -9.74
CA THR A 39 -10.84 4.18 -11.02
C THR A 39 -10.28 5.59 -11.21
N GLU A 40 -9.00 5.72 -11.55
CA GLU A 40 -8.34 6.99 -11.85
C GLU A 40 -9.12 7.78 -12.92
N GLY A 41 -9.30 9.07 -12.69
CA GLY A 41 -10.01 9.97 -13.60
C GLY A 41 -11.53 10.01 -13.43
N ASP A 42 -12.14 9.05 -12.74
CA ASP A 42 -13.57 9.05 -12.47
C ASP A 42 -14.00 10.25 -11.60
N ARG A 43 -15.16 10.84 -11.91
CA ARG A 43 -15.77 11.94 -11.16
C ARG A 43 -16.79 11.44 -10.12
N THR A 44 -16.40 10.42 -9.36
CA THR A 44 -17.22 9.87 -8.27
C THR A 44 -16.75 10.40 -6.92
N GLY A 45 -17.66 10.74 -6.02
CA GLY A 45 -17.34 11.35 -4.72
C GLY A 45 -17.43 10.40 -3.52
N HIS A 46 -17.80 9.12 -3.70
CA HIS A 46 -17.93 8.20 -2.57
C HIS A 46 -16.58 7.87 -1.94
N VAL A 47 -16.58 7.52 -0.65
CA VAL A 47 -15.42 6.98 0.05
C VAL A 47 -15.62 5.50 0.35
N VAL A 48 -14.51 4.79 0.55
CA VAL A 48 -14.49 3.37 0.84
C VAL A 48 -13.68 3.14 2.12
N ILE A 49 -14.25 2.48 3.12
CA ILE A 49 -13.54 2.03 4.31
C ILE A 49 -13.32 0.52 4.18
N MET A 50 -12.06 0.10 4.12
CA MET A 50 -11.67 -1.31 4.01
C MET A 50 -12.01 -2.06 5.29
N ILE A 51 -12.71 -3.21 5.20
CA ILE A 51 -13.03 -4.08 6.34
C ILE A 51 -12.12 -5.31 6.32
N ARG A 52 -11.99 -5.97 5.17
CA ARG A 52 -11.17 -7.18 4.98
C ARG A 52 -10.53 -7.16 3.60
N GLY A 53 -9.42 -7.88 3.48
CA GLY A 53 -8.69 -7.99 2.20
C GLY A 53 -7.72 -6.83 1.97
N TRP A 54 -7.07 -6.86 0.81
CA TRP A 54 -6.03 -5.93 0.40
C TRP A 54 -6.29 -5.39 -1.00
N ALA A 55 -5.85 -4.16 -1.24
CA ALA A 55 -5.95 -3.50 -2.53
C ALA A 55 -4.64 -2.80 -2.89
N THR A 56 -4.33 -2.71 -4.18
CA THR A 56 -3.26 -1.86 -4.70
C THR A 56 -3.79 -0.50 -5.08
N VAL A 57 -3.00 0.54 -4.81
CA VAL A 57 -3.22 1.89 -5.36
C VAL A 57 -2.21 2.10 -6.48
N SER A 58 -2.68 2.47 -7.66
CA SER A 58 -1.81 2.66 -8.82
C SER A 58 -2.24 3.86 -9.66
N ARG A 59 -1.28 4.45 -10.38
CA ARG A 59 -1.52 5.46 -11.42
C ARG A 59 -0.99 4.96 -12.74
N THR A 60 -1.61 5.46 -13.80
CA THR A 60 -1.15 5.21 -15.15
C THR A 60 -0.27 6.37 -15.59
N THR A 61 0.93 6.08 -16.10
CA THR A 61 1.89 7.04 -16.65
C THR A 61 2.08 6.78 -18.14
N ASP A 62 2.74 7.70 -18.85
CA ASP A 62 3.11 7.56 -20.25
C ASP A 62 1.92 7.22 -21.16
N ARG A 63 0.84 8.03 -21.06
CA ARG A 63 -0.38 7.89 -21.89
C ARG A 63 -1.01 6.48 -21.83
N GLY A 64 -0.88 5.78 -20.72
CA GLY A 64 -1.49 4.48 -20.50
C GLY A 64 -0.54 3.28 -20.60
N ALA A 65 0.74 3.50 -20.95
CA ALA A 65 1.68 2.41 -21.18
C ALA A 65 2.28 1.80 -19.91
N THR A 66 2.42 2.59 -18.82
CA THR A 66 3.08 2.14 -17.59
C THR A 66 2.18 2.31 -16.39
N ARG A 67 2.01 1.26 -15.60
CA ARG A 67 1.31 1.27 -14.32
C ARG A 67 2.32 1.42 -13.18
N LEU A 68 2.23 2.52 -12.44
CA LEU A 68 3.03 2.76 -11.24
C LEU A 68 2.20 2.40 -9.99
N ILE A 69 2.70 1.49 -9.16
CA ILE A 69 2.08 1.16 -7.87
C ILE A 69 2.53 2.18 -6.84
N LEU A 70 1.56 2.90 -6.28
CA LEU A 70 1.77 3.93 -5.26
C LEU A 70 1.69 3.37 -3.83
N GLY A 71 1.13 2.16 -3.66
CA GLY A 71 1.08 1.52 -2.36
C GLY A 71 0.02 0.44 -2.24
N LEU A 72 0.01 -0.22 -1.08
CA LEU A 72 -0.97 -1.20 -0.67
C LEU A 72 -1.93 -0.58 0.36
N ARG A 73 -3.15 -1.07 0.38
CA ARG A 73 -4.19 -0.66 1.33
C ARG A 73 -4.84 -1.88 1.94
N GLY A 74 -4.97 -1.85 3.26
CA GLY A 74 -5.49 -2.95 4.06
C GLY A 74 -6.70 -2.57 4.92
N PRO A 75 -7.10 -3.48 5.82
CA PRO A 75 -8.26 -3.26 6.69
C PRO A 75 -8.12 -2.02 7.58
N GLY A 76 -9.21 -1.25 7.70
CA GLY A 76 -9.26 -0.01 8.45
C GLY A 76 -8.86 1.24 7.65
N GLU A 77 -8.32 1.12 6.45
CA GLU A 77 -7.95 2.29 5.65
C GLU A 77 -9.15 2.93 4.96
N LEU A 78 -9.13 4.27 4.94
CA LEU A 78 -10.07 5.11 4.19
C LEU A 78 -9.49 5.43 2.82
N LEU A 79 -10.30 5.27 1.77
CA LEU A 79 -9.94 5.46 0.37
C LEU A 79 -10.93 6.41 -0.32
N GLY A 80 -10.43 7.18 -1.28
CA GLY A 80 -11.24 8.09 -2.09
C GLY A 80 -11.64 9.39 -1.39
N GLU A 81 -11.06 9.64 -0.22
CA GLU A 81 -11.29 10.84 0.60
C GLU A 81 -10.91 12.12 -0.12
N MET A 82 -9.87 12.13 -0.94
CA MET A 82 -9.43 13.32 -1.67
C MET A 82 -10.55 13.82 -2.58
N ALA A 83 -11.02 12.99 -3.51
CA ALA A 83 -12.11 13.36 -4.43
C ALA A 83 -13.44 13.67 -3.70
N ALA A 84 -13.66 13.04 -2.54
CA ALA A 84 -14.83 13.35 -1.71
C ALA A 84 -14.75 14.75 -1.08
N LEU A 85 -13.56 15.25 -0.77
CA LEU A 85 -13.34 16.52 -0.09
C LEU A 85 -13.17 17.70 -1.07
N ASP A 86 -12.48 17.50 -2.18
CA ASP A 86 -12.09 18.57 -3.11
C ASP A 86 -12.87 18.56 -4.45
N ASN A 87 -13.76 17.58 -4.66
CA ASN A 87 -14.53 17.38 -5.89
C ASN A 87 -13.69 17.23 -7.18
N HIS A 88 -12.41 16.88 -7.06
CA HIS A 88 -11.57 16.55 -8.21
C HIS A 88 -11.77 15.10 -8.65
N PRO A 89 -11.41 14.75 -9.89
CA PRO A 89 -11.39 13.36 -10.34
C PRO A 89 -10.50 12.48 -9.44
N ARG A 90 -10.78 11.18 -9.41
CA ARG A 90 -9.95 10.21 -8.68
C ARG A 90 -8.48 10.33 -9.08
N SER A 91 -7.62 10.49 -8.10
CA SER A 91 -6.17 10.65 -8.31
C SER A 91 -5.44 9.35 -8.67
N ALA A 92 -6.07 8.20 -8.44
CA ALA A 92 -5.48 6.88 -8.65
C ALA A 92 -6.56 5.80 -8.79
N THR A 93 -6.18 4.67 -9.37
CA THR A 93 -6.98 3.44 -9.39
C THR A 93 -6.68 2.61 -8.14
N VAL A 94 -7.72 2.15 -7.46
CA VAL A 94 -7.64 1.19 -6.36
C VAL A 94 -8.24 -0.13 -6.83
N ARG A 95 -7.46 -1.22 -6.78
CA ARG A 95 -7.86 -2.53 -7.29
C ARG A 95 -7.65 -3.62 -6.25
N ALA A 96 -8.63 -4.48 -6.08
CA ALA A 96 -8.58 -5.61 -5.15
C ALA A 96 -7.48 -6.61 -5.53
N LEU A 97 -6.69 -7.07 -4.55
CA LEU A 97 -5.66 -8.11 -4.74
C LEU A 97 -6.20 -9.53 -4.55
N GLY A 98 -7.27 -9.65 -3.82
CA GLY A 98 -8.05 -10.85 -3.59
C GLY A 98 -9.47 -10.39 -3.31
N THR A 99 -10.28 -11.17 -2.64
CA THR A 99 -11.61 -10.72 -2.18
C THR A 99 -11.45 -9.61 -1.14
N VAL A 100 -12.12 -8.47 -1.38
CA VAL A 100 -12.13 -7.30 -0.50
C VAL A 100 -13.54 -7.03 -0.02
N GLU A 101 -13.72 -6.91 1.29
CA GLU A 101 -14.97 -6.42 1.89
C GLU A 101 -14.75 -4.97 2.37
N ALA A 102 -15.67 -4.08 2.03
CA ALA A 102 -15.56 -2.66 2.37
C ALA A 102 -16.94 -2.03 2.60
N THR A 103 -16.99 -0.92 3.35
CA THR A 103 -18.16 -0.04 3.42
C THR A 103 -17.99 1.11 2.44
N VAL A 104 -18.99 1.31 1.59
CA VAL A 104 -19.07 2.41 0.62
C VAL A 104 -20.00 3.47 1.16
N ILE A 105 -19.50 4.72 1.27
CA ILE A 105 -20.22 5.86 1.85
C ILE A 105 -20.27 6.98 0.80
N GLY A 106 -21.46 7.52 0.55
CA GLY A 106 -21.61 8.67 -0.37
C GLY A 106 -20.84 9.90 0.13
N GLY A 107 -20.19 10.64 -0.79
CA GLY A 107 -19.34 11.78 -0.44
C GLY A 107 -20.05 12.87 0.35
N ASP A 108 -21.31 13.19 0.01
CA ASP A 108 -22.10 14.18 0.74
C ASP A 108 -22.38 13.76 2.19
N ALA A 109 -22.72 12.48 2.40
CA ALA A 109 -22.93 11.94 3.73
C ALA A 109 -21.62 11.97 4.55
N PHE A 110 -20.52 11.60 3.92
CA PHE A 110 -19.20 11.65 4.54
C PHE A 110 -18.78 13.07 4.91
N ARG A 111 -18.94 14.06 4.01
CA ARG A 111 -18.64 15.48 4.29
C ARG A 111 -19.48 16.03 5.45
N ARG A 112 -20.80 15.77 5.48
CA ARG A 112 -21.66 16.18 6.59
C ARG A 112 -21.23 15.55 7.90
N PHE A 113 -20.86 14.29 7.88
CA PHE A 113 -20.35 13.60 9.07
C PHE A 113 -19.08 14.26 9.60
N LEU A 114 -18.11 14.55 8.74
CA LEU A 114 -16.89 15.24 9.13
C LEU A 114 -17.15 16.62 9.73
N ALA A 115 -18.09 17.38 9.18
CA ALA A 115 -18.45 18.71 9.68
C ALA A 115 -18.97 18.70 11.12
N THR A 116 -19.60 17.60 11.52
CA THR A 116 -20.16 17.44 12.89
C THR A 116 -19.26 16.61 13.82
N HIS A 117 -18.15 16.06 13.32
CA HIS A 117 -17.22 15.22 14.09
C HIS A 117 -15.76 15.71 13.92
N PRO A 118 -15.36 16.81 14.58
CA PRO A 118 -14.03 17.43 14.39
C PRO A 118 -12.86 16.48 14.67
N ARG A 119 -13.01 15.57 15.66
CA ARG A 119 -11.99 14.58 15.95
C ARG A 119 -11.77 13.63 14.76
N VAL A 120 -12.86 13.19 14.12
CA VAL A 120 -12.80 12.31 12.95
C VAL A 120 -12.17 13.04 11.75
N SER A 121 -12.49 14.33 11.56
CA SER A 121 -11.84 15.19 10.57
C SER A 121 -10.33 15.27 10.80
N GLY A 122 -9.90 15.38 12.07
CA GLY A 122 -8.49 15.33 12.44
C GLY A 122 -7.81 13.99 12.06
N LEU A 123 -8.52 12.86 12.14
CA LEU A 123 -8.00 11.56 11.70
C LEU A 123 -7.80 11.51 10.18
N VAL A 124 -8.72 12.07 9.40
CA VAL A 124 -8.56 12.17 7.93
C VAL A 124 -7.35 13.03 7.58
N ILE A 125 -7.21 14.20 8.22
CA ILE A 125 -6.05 15.09 8.01
C ILE A 125 -4.75 14.36 8.35
N ARG A 126 -4.70 13.64 9.46
CA ARG A 126 -3.54 12.85 9.87
C ARG A 126 -3.17 11.80 8.84
N GLN A 127 -4.15 11.07 8.31
CA GLN A 127 -3.93 10.09 7.25
C GLN A 127 -3.36 10.74 5.98
N LEU A 128 -3.93 11.86 5.54
CA LEU A 128 -3.45 12.60 4.36
C LEU A 128 -2.04 13.15 4.57
N THR A 129 -1.75 13.71 5.74
CA THR A 129 -0.41 14.20 6.09
C THR A 129 0.62 13.08 6.11
N PHE A 130 0.26 11.91 6.63
CA PHE A 130 1.13 10.74 6.60
C PHE A 130 1.42 10.31 5.15
N ARG A 131 0.39 10.22 4.31
CA ARG A 131 0.57 9.86 2.88
C ARG A 131 1.42 10.88 2.13
N LEU A 132 1.26 12.17 2.41
CA LEU A 132 2.10 13.21 1.81
C LEU A 132 3.57 13.03 2.19
N ARG A 133 3.87 12.85 3.49
CA ARG A 133 5.24 12.62 3.94
C ARG A 133 5.86 11.35 3.35
N SER A 134 5.08 10.28 3.24
CA SER A 134 5.54 9.04 2.59
C SER A 134 5.86 9.28 1.12
N ALA A 135 5.01 10.01 0.39
CA ALA A 135 5.26 10.35 -1.01
C ALA A 135 6.52 11.23 -1.19
N ASP A 136 6.77 12.17 -0.28
CA ASP A 136 7.97 13.00 -0.31
C ASP A 136 9.24 12.18 -0.01
N GLN A 137 9.17 11.23 0.92
CA GLN A 137 10.26 10.28 1.19
C GLN A 137 10.55 9.39 -0.02
N GLU A 138 9.50 8.87 -0.69
CA GLU A 138 9.65 8.07 -1.91
C GLU A 138 10.29 8.88 -3.05
N ARG A 139 9.87 10.13 -3.26
CA ARG A 139 10.50 11.03 -4.23
C ARG A 139 11.98 11.26 -3.94
N SER A 140 12.32 11.50 -2.67
CA SER A 140 13.71 11.66 -2.24
C SER A 140 14.52 10.40 -2.46
N ALA A 141 13.96 9.22 -2.16
CA ALA A 141 14.59 7.94 -2.41
C ALA A 141 14.81 7.68 -3.91
N LEU A 142 13.84 8.02 -4.76
CA LEU A 142 13.98 7.90 -6.22
C LEU A 142 15.12 8.79 -6.76
N ALA A 143 15.35 9.93 -6.15
CA ALA A 143 16.40 10.86 -6.56
C ALA A 143 17.79 10.49 -6.04
N SER A 144 17.89 9.83 -4.87
CA SER A 144 19.16 9.63 -4.14
C SER A 144 19.60 8.16 -4.01
N LEU A 145 18.69 7.19 -4.11
CA LEU A 145 19.00 5.78 -3.90
C LEU A 145 19.09 5.00 -5.22
N THR A 146 20.00 4.03 -5.26
CA THR A 146 20.10 3.07 -6.37
C THR A 146 18.87 2.14 -6.39
N VAL A 147 18.63 1.48 -7.53
CA VAL A 147 17.54 0.47 -7.66
C VAL A 147 17.72 -0.64 -6.62
N LEU A 148 18.97 -1.03 -6.35
CA LEU A 148 19.28 -2.06 -5.34
C LEU A 148 18.84 -1.63 -3.93
N GLN A 149 19.16 -0.42 -3.53
CA GLN A 149 18.80 0.14 -2.23
C GLN A 149 17.28 0.28 -2.09
N ARG A 150 16.60 0.82 -3.10
CA ARG A 150 15.14 0.92 -3.11
C ARG A 150 14.46 -0.46 -3.02
N LEU A 151 15.01 -1.45 -3.73
CA LEU A 151 14.51 -2.82 -3.67
C LEU A 151 14.74 -3.44 -2.28
N ALA A 152 15.92 -3.25 -1.69
CA ALA A 152 16.23 -3.72 -0.34
C ALA A 152 15.29 -3.10 0.70
N SER A 153 15.11 -1.78 0.66
CA SER A 153 14.18 -1.04 1.52
C SER A 153 12.75 -1.58 1.40
N ARG A 154 12.30 -1.80 0.17
CA ARG A 154 10.95 -2.31 -0.10
C ARG A 154 10.73 -3.74 0.40
N LEU A 155 11.71 -4.62 0.21
CA LEU A 155 11.66 -6.00 0.71
C LEU A 155 11.68 -6.03 2.25
N THR A 156 12.48 -5.18 2.91
CA THR A 156 12.50 -5.04 4.36
C THR A 156 11.13 -4.60 4.90
N GLU A 157 10.51 -3.60 4.29
CA GLU A 157 9.18 -3.13 4.66
C GLU A 157 8.12 -4.22 4.53
N LEU A 158 8.09 -4.91 3.39
CA LEU A 158 7.12 -5.97 3.12
C LEU A 158 7.31 -7.20 4.03
N SER A 159 8.55 -7.46 4.47
CA SER A 159 8.85 -8.56 5.39
C SER A 159 8.51 -8.26 6.85
N GLY A 160 8.60 -7.00 7.26
CA GLY A 160 8.28 -6.53 8.62
C GLY A 160 6.78 -6.34 8.88
N ALA A 161 5.98 -6.40 7.83
CA ALA A 161 4.54 -6.25 7.94
C ALA A 161 3.87 -7.51 8.51
N ALA A 162 3.66 -7.52 9.81
CA ALA A 162 2.99 -8.59 10.56
C ALA A 162 1.46 -8.66 10.35
N ALA A 163 0.92 -8.10 9.25
CA ALA A 163 -0.51 -8.14 8.98
C ALA A 163 -0.88 -9.29 8.03
N PRO A 164 -1.96 -10.06 8.30
CA PRO A 164 -2.44 -11.08 7.39
C PRO A 164 -2.93 -10.44 6.09
N GLY A 165 -2.19 -10.62 5.03
CA GLY A 165 -2.51 -10.13 3.69
C GLY A 165 -1.84 -11.00 2.62
N PRO A 166 -2.17 -10.81 1.33
CA PRO A 166 -1.62 -11.64 0.26
C PRO A 166 -0.10 -11.52 0.09
N TYR A 167 0.51 -10.52 0.74
CA TYR A 167 1.95 -10.30 0.81
C TYR A 167 2.49 -10.43 2.23
N ALA A 168 1.67 -10.87 3.20
CA ALA A 168 2.16 -11.17 4.53
C ALA A 168 3.26 -12.22 4.45
N PRO A 169 4.34 -12.09 5.26
CA PRO A 169 5.32 -13.14 5.35
C PRO A 169 4.60 -14.41 5.79
N SER A 170 4.63 -15.44 4.95
CA SER A 170 4.18 -16.76 5.36
C SER A 170 5.04 -17.16 6.55
N VAL A 171 4.41 -17.60 7.65
CA VAL A 171 5.18 -18.23 8.74
C VAL A 171 5.96 -19.37 8.10
N PRO A 172 7.30 -19.38 8.20
CA PRO A 172 8.08 -20.45 7.58
C PRO A 172 7.61 -21.79 8.11
N GLY A 173 7.29 -22.71 7.21
CA GLY A 173 7.08 -24.10 7.59
C GLY A 173 8.35 -24.66 8.25
N PRO A 174 8.29 -25.79 8.96
CA PRO A 174 9.44 -26.37 9.62
C PRO A 174 10.56 -26.60 8.58
N GLY A 175 11.67 -25.84 8.70
CA GLY A 175 12.84 -25.89 7.80
C GLY A 175 13.13 -24.62 7.01
N HIS A 176 12.34 -23.54 7.10
CA HIS A 176 12.60 -22.28 6.43
C HIS A 176 12.74 -21.13 7.44
N SER A 177 13.95 -20.66 7.66
CA SER A 177 14.21 -19.40 8.36
C SER A 177 14.16 -18.24 7.35
N GLY A 178 13.22 -17.29 7.52
CA GLY A 178 13.15 -16.07 6.74
C GLY A 178 11.74 -15.69 6.28
N ALA A 179 11.45 -14.41 6.23
CA ALA A 179 10.19 -13.88 5.74
C ALA A 179 10.06 -14.07 4.21
N VAL A 180 8.86 -14.35 3.73
CA VAL A 180 8.58 -14.55 2.29
C VAL A 180 7.65 -13.45 1.80
N VAL A 181 8.07 -12.74 0.76
CA VAL A 181 7.28 -11.72 0.06
C VAL A 181 6.71 -12.32 -1.22
N HIS A 182 5.40 -12.36 -1.36
CA HIS A 182 4.70 -12.90 -2.52
C HIS A 182 4.40 -11.80 -3.55
N LEU A 183 5.38 -11.48 -4.40
CA LEU A 183 5.26 -10.52 -5.49
C LEU A 183 5.98 -11.03 -6.74
N ALA A 184 5.39 -10.76 -7.91
CA ALA A 184 6.07 -10.95 -9.18
C ALA A 184 7.14 -9.86 -9.40
N GLN A 185 8.13 -10.12 -10.26
CA GLN A 185 9.18 -9.14 -10.56
C GLN A 185 8.63 -7.85 -11.18
N ASP A 186 7.55 -7.93 -11.95
CA ASP A 186 6.87 -6.75 -12.52
C ASP A 186 6.21 -5.90 -11.44
N GLU A 187 5.61 -6.55 -10.44
CA GLU A 187 5.01 -5.88 -9.29
C GLU A 187 6.09 -5.22 -8.41
N LEU A 188 7.22 -5.91 -8.19
CA LEU A 188 8.38 -5.31 -7.51
C LEU A 188 8.93 -4.12 -8.28
N ALA A 189 9.08 -4.23 -9.60
CA ALA A 189 9.54 -3.13 -10.45
C ALA A 189 8.63 -1.91 -10.34
N ALA A 190 7.31 -2.13 -10.38
CA ALA A 190 6.33 -1.07 -10.21
C ALA A 190 6.36 -0.45 -8.80
N THR A 191 6.70 -1.21 -7.75
CA THR A 191 6.78 -0.69 -6.36
C THR A 191 8.05 0.10 -6.09
N VAL A 192 9.16 -0.17 -6.78
CA VAL A 192 10.44 0.54 -6.59
C VAL A 192 10.70 1.62 -7.65
N GLY A 193 9.76 1.83 -8.57
CA GLY A 193 9.91 2.82 -9.65
C GLY A 193 11.10 2.50 -10.56
N ALA A 194 11.22 1.25 -11.04
CA ALA A 194 12.31 0.79 -11.87
C ALA A 194 11.79 -0.14 -12.98
N THR A 195 12.63 -0.44 -13.97
CA THR A 195 12.29 -1.43 -14.98
C THR A 195 12.42 -2.85 -14.43
N ARG A 196 11.72 -3.80 -15.02
CA ARG A 196 11.81 -5.22 -14.67
C ARG A 196 13.25 -5.74 -14.76
N GLU A 197 13.99 -5.34 -15.79
CA GLU A 197 15.38 -5.72 -16.02
C GLU A 197 16.30 -5.21 -14.89
N ALA A 198 16.08 -3.97 -14.45
CA ALA A 198 16.84 -3.37 -13.35
C ALA A 198 16.58 -4.11 -12.03
N VAL A 199 15.31 -4.45 -11.74
CA VAL A 199 14.95 -5.25 -10.56
C VAL A 199 15.49 -6.67 -10.67
N ALA A 200 15.41 -7.31 -11.83
CA ALA A 200 16.00 -8.64 -12.06
C ALA A 200 17.52 -8.66 -11.83
N LYS A 201 18.22 -7.58 -12.24
CA LYS A 201 19.65 -7.40 -11.97
C LYS A 201 19.93 -7.24 -10.47
N ALA A 202 19.15 -6.41 -9.78
CA ALA A 202 19.26 -6.19 -8.33
C ALA A 202 18.98 -7.47 -7.53
N LEU A 203 17.90 -8.21 -7.88
CA LEU A 203 17.59 -9.51 -7.25
C LEU A 203 18.69 -10.54 -7.47
N ARG A 204 19.33 -10.53 -8.65
CA ARG A 204 20.46 -11.41 -8.95
C ARG A 204 21.64 -11.14 -8.03
N LEU A 205 21.97 -9.85 -7.77
CA LEU A 205 23.01 -9.45 -6.82
C LEU A 205 22.68 -9.93 -5.40
N LEU A 206 21.48 -9.64 -4.91
CA LEU A 206 21.04 -10.07 -3.57
C LEU A 206 21.08 -11.59 -3.41
N ARG A 207 20.72 -12.33 -4.47
CA ARG A 207 20.78 -13.79 -4.48
C ARG A 207 22.22 -14.34 -4.47
N THR A 208 23.12 -13.71 -5.22
CA THR A 208 24.54 -14.11 -5.26
C THR A 208 25.20 -13.93 -3.88
N GLN A 209 24.74 -12.96 -3.09
CA GLN A 209 25.19 -12.70 -1.72
C GLN A 209 24.43 -13.51 -0.66
N ASN A 210 23.55 -14.44 -1.06
CA ASN A 210 22.69 -15.22 -0.17
C ASN A 210 21.78 -14.37 0.75
N ILE A 211 21.47 -13.13 0.36
CA ILE A 211 20.59 -12.25 1.12
C ILE A 211 19.12 -12.62 0.88
N VAL A 212 18.81 -13.02 -0.35
CA VAL A 212 17.46 -13.47 -0.72
C VAL A 212 17.51 -14.75 -1.57
N ARG A 213 16.39 -15.48 -1.55
CA ARG A 213 16.08 -16.55 -2.51
C ARG A 213 14.86 -16.16 -3.31
N THR A 214 14.87 -16.37 -4.62
CA THR A 214 13.75 -16.05 -5.50
C THR A 214 13.07 -17.31 -6.02
N GLY A 215 11.75 -17.30 -6.10
CA GLY A 215 10.92 -18.36 -6.70
C GLY A 215 9.86 -17.77 -7.63
N THR A 216 8.92 -18.60 -8.05
CA THR A 216 7.80 -18.14 -8.85
C THR A 216 6.93 -17.21 -8.01
N ARG A 217 6.88 -15.91 -8.37
CA ARG A 217 6.12 -14.86 -7.66
C ARG A 217 6.44 -14.77 -6.16
N MET A 218 7.68 -15.07 -5.76
CA MET A 218 8.09 -14.98 -4.35
C MET A 218 9.55 -14.57 -4.21
N VAL A 219 9.83 -13.84 -3.15
CA VAL A 219 11.18 -13.53 -2.66
C VAL A 219 11.24 -13.90 -1.18
N GLN A 220 12.09 -14.84 -0.83
CA GLN A 220 12.40 -15.22 0.54
C GLN A 220 13.61 -14.44 1.02
N ILE A 221 13.50 -13.79 2.17
CA ILE A 221 14.60 -13.06 2.80
C ILE A 221 15.37 -14.02 3.69
N LEU A 222 16.64 -14.22 3.40
CA LEU A 222 17.54 -15.13 4.12
C LEU A 222 18.34 -14.39 5.19
N ASP A 223 18.73 -13.13 4.90
CA ASP A 223 19.49 -12.28 5.78
C ASP A 223 18.81 -10.91 5.90
N PRO A 224 17.93 -10.73 6.89
CA PRO A 224 17.21 -9.47 7.08
C PRO A 224 18.10 -8.33 7.56
N GLU A 225 19.18 -8.62 8.30
CA GLU A 225 20.11 -7.60 8.84
C GLU A 225 20.92 -6.98 7.70
N LEU A 226 21.50 -7.80 6.84
CA LEU A 226 22.26 -7.32 5.69
C LEU A 226 21.35 -6.63 4.67
N LEU A 227 20.10 -7.09 4.51
CA LEU A 227 19.13 -6.43 3.66
C LEU A 227 18.78 -5.03 4.18
N ALA A 228 18.62 -4.85 5.50
CA ALA A 228 18.37 -3.56 6.13
C ALA A 228 19.56 -2.61 5.98
N LEU A 229 20.80 -3.08 6.16
CA LEU A 229 22.01 -2.30 5.94
C LEU A 229 22.13 -1.81 4.49
N LEU A 230 21.77 -2.65 3.51
CA LEU A 230 21.75 -2.25 2.11
C LEU A 230 20.66 -1.21 1.82
N ALA A 231 19.53 -1.28 2.52
CA ALA A 231 18.44 -0.31 2.41
C ALA A 231 18.84 1.08 2.91
N GLU A 232 19.61 1.15 3.99
CA GLU A 232 20.09 2.41 4.57
C GLU A 232 21.12 3.12 3.69
N GLY A 233 21.83 2.39 2.85
CA GLY A 233 22.93 2.90 2.02
C GLY A 233 24.11 3.38 2.89
N HIS A 234 25.25 2.75 2.79
CA HIS A 234 26.46 3.30 3.41
C HIS A 234 26.72 4.67 2.79
N ARG A 235 26.51 5.73 3.56
CA ARG A 235 27.13 7.03 3.29
C ARG A 235 28.60 6.88 3.71
N GLU A 236 29.49 6.68 2.74
CA GLU A 236 30.87 7.08 2.90
C GLU A 236 30.96 8.62 2.88
#